data_a5fc6f7c3d7facca5c05288b816c3ea6
#
_entry.id   a5fc6f7c3d7facca5c05288b816c3ea6
#
_cell.length_a   1.000
_cell.length_b   1.000
_cell.length_c   1.000
_cell.angle_alpha   90.00
_cell.angle_beta   90.00
_cell.angle_gamma   90.00
#
_symmetry.space_group_name_H-M   'P 1'
#
loop_
_entity.id
_entity.type
_entity.pdbx_description
1 polymer ?
#
loop_
_entity_poly.entity_id
_entity_poly.type
_entity_poly.pdbx_seq_one_letter_code
_entity_poly.pdbx_strand_id
1 'polypeptide(L)'
;MLFRRPAVLLSAAVLALAGLGGSLIAQMESAERGILPVDSSGTLEIKGIDVDVAGKDAESARFAGWRIAQRQGFKALWAKTNKRPIGEAPNLSDSTLDTLVSSIVVEREQIGPNRYIATLGVLFDRARAGELRGVPGQARRSAPMLLIPVTISGGAATSVELRNPWQRAWASFRTSQSPIDYVRVSGLGVDPLLINAAQTRRPGRGWWRNILDLYGAANILVAEVRLDRLYPGGPTKAQFVGKFGPDGRTLGSFELTAKDSADLPRMMNEGVQRMDDLFAQALAAGIVRGDPDLIIQPPPPVEEEEEVAAPTVPTVMTVFISAPNNAWLEYGLAVIRSIPGVSISGSGNTVTVGYGRGPAALRDQLIARGLPASAEGATVRLNSAPGTPAQAPAQQRSPGQ
;
A
#
# COMPACT_ATOMS: atom_id res chain seq x y z
N MET A 1 14.93 60.77 -34.93
CA MET A 1 14.27 60.04 -33.83
C MET A 1 14.24 58.52 -34.11
N LEU A 2 15.37 57.84 -34.27
CA LEU A 2 15.40 56.42 -34.70
C LEU A 2 16.45 55.57 -33.99
N PHE A 3 16.92 55.94 -32.80
CA PHE A 3 18.01 55.22 -32.10
C PHE A 3 17.64 54.62 -30.74
N ARG A 4 16.33 54.50 -30.40
CA ARG A 4 15.91 53.93 -29.09
C ARG A 4 15.40 52.48 -29.14
N ARG A 5 15.31 51.85 -30.30
CA ARG A 5 14.74 50.49 -30.44
C ARG A 5 15.70 49.32 -30.14
N PRO A 6 17.03 49.36 -30.36
CA PRO A 6 17.88 48.21 -30.09
C PRO A 6 18.05 47.90 -28.58
N ALA A 7 18.08 48.92 -27.72
CA ALA A 7 18.24 48.72 -26.29
C ALA A 7 17.07 48.02 -25.63
N VAL A 8 15.83 48.28 -26.06
CA VAL A 8 14.62 47.62 -25.57
C VAL A 8 14.54 46.14 -26.03
N LEU A 9 14.99 45.86 -27.24
CA LEU A 9 15.06 44.49 -27.76
C LEU A 9 16.17 43.69 -27.06
N LEU A 10 17.29 44.28 -26.74
CA LEU A 10 18.36 43.63 -25.96
C LEU A 10 17.91 43.34 -24.52
N SER A 11 17.22 44.28 -23.87
CA SER A 11 16.67 44.07 -22.53
C SER A 11 15.61 42.98 -22.48
N ALA A 12 14.74 42.89 -23.48
CA ALA A 12 13.74 41.84 -23.60
C ALA A 12 14.37 40.45 -23.84
N ALA A 13 15.43 40.38 -24.65
CA ALA A 13 16.18 39.13 -24.89
C ALA A 13 16.92 38.66 -23.65
N VAL A 14 17.52 39.53 -22.86
CA VAL A 14 18.18 39.21 -21.60
C VAL A 14 17.19 38.70 -20.55
N LEU A 15 16.01 39.32 -20.45
CA LEU A 15 14.94 38.90 -19.56
C LEU A 15 14.37 37.53 -19.97
N ALA A 16 14.22 37.25 -21.27
CA ALA A 16 13.76 35.96 -21.79
C ALA A 16 14.78 34.84 -21.52
N LEU A 17 16.08 35.13 -21.70
CA LEU A 17 17.14 34.16 -21.37
C LEU A 17 17.27 33.91 -19.86
N ALA A 18 17.08 34.91 -19.01
CA ALA A 18 17.05 34.72 -17.56
C ALA A 18 15.83 33.93 -17.09
N GLY A 19 14.67 34.08 -17.72
CA GLY A 19 13.47 33.30 -17.45
C GLY A 19 13.61 31.84 -17.87
N LEU A 20 14.25 31.55 -18.99
CA LEU A 20 14.53 30.19 -19.46
C LEU A 20 15.58 29.49 -18.59
N GLY A 21 16.61 30.23 -18.13
CA GLY A 21 17.62 29.72 -17.21
C GLY A 21 17.03 29.29 -15.86
N GLY A 22 16.11 30.07 -15.30
CA GLY A 22 15.44 29.77 -14.03
C GLY A 22 14.54 28.52 -14.12
N SER A 23 13.82 28.32 -15.21
CA SER A 23 12.99 27.14 -15.42
C SER A 23 13.81 25.86 -15.66
N LEU A 24 14.97 25.95 -16.31
CA LEU A 24 15.91 24.84 -16.49
C LEU A 24 16.54 24.42 -15.16
N ILE A 25 16.93 25.37 -14.30
CA ILE A 25 17.48 25.05 -12.98
C ILE A 25 16.40 24.40 -12.10
N ALA A 26 15.18 24.91 -12.10
CA ALA A 26 14.07 24.28 -11.35
C ALA A 26 13.72 22.88 -11.85
N GLN A 27 13.81 22.63 -13.17
CA GLN A 27 13.62 21.29 -13.74
C GLN A 27 14.78 20.35 -13.41
N MET A 28 16.02 20.83 -13.39
CA MET A 28 17.17 20.04 -12.93
C MET A 28 17.06 19.73 -11.44
N GLU A 29 16.62 20.65 -10.62
CA GLU A 29 16.46 20.46 -9.18
C GLU A 29 15.36 19.45 -8.86
N SER A 30 14.25 19.45 -9.61
CA SER A 30 13.20 18.42 -9.48
C SER A 30 13.63 17.05 -10.06
N ALA A 31 14.53 17.04 -11.08
CA ALA A 31 15.07 15.82 -11.65
C ALA A 31 16.12 15.13 -10.77
N GLU A 32 16.74 15.87 -9.83
CA GLU A 32 17.75 15.35 -8.90
C GLU A 32 17.16 14.76 -7.61
N ARG A 33 15.86 14.95 -7.36
CA ARG A 33 15.19 14.45 -6.15
C ARG A 33 14.41 13.18 -6.40
N GLY A 34 14.61 12.24 -5.50
CA GLY A 34 13.82 11.04 -5.40
C GLY A 34 14.05 9.99 -6.49
N ILE A 35 13.93 8.76 -6.10
CA ILE A 35 13.93 7.57 -6.97
C ILE A 35 12.85 6.63 -6.43
N LEU A 36 11.83 6.35 -7.25
CA LEU A 36 10.78 5.41 -6.86
C LEU A 36 11.39 4.01 -6.71
N PRO A 37 11.25 3.36 -5.55
CA PRO A 37 11.66 1.98 -5.37
C PRO A 37 10.83 1.03 -6.23
N VAL A 38 11.48 0.01 -6.78
CA VAL A 38 10.79 -1.06 -7.50
C VAL A 38 10.04 -1.91 -6.49
N ASP A 39 8.71 -1.93 -6.58
CA ASP A 39 7.91 -2.84 -5.78
C ASP A 39 8.02 -4.27 -6.32
N SER A 40 8.58 -5.16 -5.52
CA SER A 40 8.71 -6.58 -5.82
C SER A 40 8.24 -7.47 -4.66
N SER A 41 7.55 -6.89 -3.68
CA SER A 41 7.11 -7.61 -2.47
C SER A 41 6.13 -8.75 -2.77
N GLY A 42 5.27 -8.55 -3.77
CA GLY A 42 4.27 -9.53 -4.22
C GLY A 42 4.80 -10.60 -5.17
N THR A 43 6.07 -10.54 -5.60
CA THR A 43 6.61 -11.47 -6.61
C THR A 43 7.85 -12.23 -6.13
N LEU A 44 8.07 -13.41 -6.70
CA LEU A 44 9.30 -14.18 -6.56
C LEU A 44 9.99 -14.22 -7.92
N GLU A 45 11.23 -13.77 -8.01
CA GLU A 45 11.96 -13.70 -9.27
C GLU A 45 13.04 -14.79 -9.36
N ILE A 46 13.10 -15.45 -10.51
CA ILE A 46 14.20 -16.32 -10.93
C ILE A 46 14.82 -15.70 -12.16
N LYS A 47 16.10 -15.36 -12.08
CA LYS A 47 16.89 -14.71 -13.14
C LYS A 47 17.80 -15.68 -13.87
N GLY A 48 18.34 -15.20 -15.01
CA GLY A 48 19.44 -15.89 -15.71
C GLY A 48 19.01 -17.19 -16.35
N ILE A 49 17.78 -17.28 -16.85
CA ILE A 49 17.31 -18.46 -17.57
C ILE A 49 17.66 -18.29 -19.04
N ASP A 50 18.65 -19.06 -19.49
CA ASP A 50 19.05 -19.06 -20.90
C ASP A 50 18.13 -19.95 -21.71
N VAL A 51 17.64 -19.42 -22.84
CA VAL A 51 16.81 -20.12 -23.81
C VAL A 51 17.38 -19.95 -25.20
N ASP A 52 17.36 -21.03 -25.98
CA ASP A 52 17.75 -21.04 -27.40
C ASP A 52 16.76 -21.95 -28.15
N VAL A 53 15.85 -21.35 -28.89
CA VAL A 53 14.70 -22.06 -29.47
C VAL A 53 14.54 -21.69 -30.94
N ALA A 54 14.29 -22.71 -31.76
CA ALA A 54 13.87 -22.55 -33.15
C ALA A 54 12.33 -22.63 -33.22
N GLY A 55 11.73 -21.86 -34.14
CA GLY A 55 10.32 -21.87 -34.44
C GLY A 55 10.04 -21.79 -35.93
N LYS A 56 8.77 -21.77 -36.33
CA LYS A 56 8.37 -21.55 -37.72
C LYS A 56 8.66 -20.11 -38.17
N ASP A 57 8.56 -19.19 -37.25
CA ASP A 57 8.82 -17.77 -37.38
C ASP A 57 9.36 -17.20 -36.07
N ALA A 58 9.75 -15.94 -36.09
CA ALA A 58 10.30 -15.26 -34.91
C ALA A 58 9.36 -15.24 -33.72
N GLU A 59 8.06 -15.09 -33.94
CA GLU A 59 7.07 -15.00 -32.90
C GLU A 59 6.85 -16.37 -32.24
N SER A 60 6.69 -17.43 -33.00
CA SER A 60 6.55 -18.79 -32.45
C SER A 60 7.80 -19.24 -31.71
N ALA A 61 9.00 -18.88 -32.20
CA ALA A 61 10.26 -19.14 -31.50
C ALA A 61 10.31 -18.42 -30.15
N ARG A 62 9.90 -17.15 -30.11
CA ARG A 62 9.85 -16.35 -28.88
C ARG A 62 8.87 -16.92 -27.86
N PHE A 63 7.65 -17.27 -28.26
CA PHE A 63 6.65 -17.89 -27.38
C PHE A 63 7.15 -19.23 -26.82
N ALA A 64 7.76 -20.06 -27.66
CA ALA A 64 8.33 -21.31 -27.20
C ALA A 64 9.46 -21.09 -26.20
N GLY A 65 10.30 -20.09 -26.40
CA GLY A 65 11.34 -19.67 -25.45
C GLY A 65 10.76 -19.24 -24.09
N TRP A 66 9.70 -18.45 -24.10
CA TRP A 66 9.01 -18.06 -22.88
C TRP A 66 8.41 -19.24 -22.13
N ARG A 67 7.81 -20.20 -22.81
CA ARG A 67 7.31 -21.43 -22.22
C ARG A 67 8.40 -22.27 -21.55
N ILE A 68 9.56 -22.37 -22.19
CA ILE A 68 10.72 -23.05 -21.61
C ILE A 68 11.19 -22.29 -20.37
N ALA A 69 11.29 -20.96 -20.44
CA ALA A 69 11.71 -20.14 -19.32
C ALA A 69 10.75 -20.28 -18.12
N GLN A 70 9.44 -20.29 -18.33
CA GLN A 70 8.45 -20.51 -17.28
C GLN A 70 8.64 -21.86 -16.57
N ARG A 71 8.82 -22.95 -17.35
CA ARG A 71 9.04 -24.28 -16.79
C ARG A 71 10.35 -24.39 -16.02
N GLN A 72 11.44 -23.88 -16.57
CA GLN A 72 12.75 -23.89 -15.91
C GLN A 72 12.75 -22.98 -14.68
N GLY A 73 12.15 -21.80 -14.79
CA GLY A 73 12.01 -20.85 -13.69
C GLY A 73 11.23 -21.44 -12.52
N PHE A 74 10.12 -22.14 -12.81
CA PHE A 74 9.37 -22.81 -11.76
C PHE A 74 10.18 -23.93 -11.08
N LYS A 75 10.88 -24.74 -11.82
CA LYS A 75 11.75 -25.80 -11.27
C LYS A 75 12.85 -25.21 -10.39
N ALA A 76 13.48 -24.12 -10.84
CA ALA A 76 14.48 -23.42 -10.05
C ALA A 76 13.91 -22.78 -8.78
N LEU A 77 12.71 -22.17 -8.86
CA LEU A 77 12.00 -21.63 -7.71
C LEU A 77 11.68 -22.73 -6.69
N TRP A 78 11.16 -23.85 -7.16
CA TRP A 78 10.84 -25.00 -6.34
C TRP A 78 12.07 -25.57 -5.63
N ALA A 79 13.17 -25.79 -6.38
CA ALA A 79 14.42 -26.31 -5.85
C ALA A 79 14.99 -25.39 -4.76
N LYS A 80 15.03 -24.09 -5.02
CA LYS A 80 15.51 -23.07 -4.07
C LYS A 80 14.66 -23.05 -2.79
N THR A 81 13.34 -23.16 -2.94
CA THR A 81 12.43 -23.07 -1.80
C THR A 81 12.46 -24.36 -0.95
N ASN A 82 12.47 -25.51 -1.58
CA ASN A 82 12.44 -26.80 -0.89
C ASN A 82 13.84 -27.30 -0.49
N LYS A 83 14.89 -26.59 -0.88
CA LYS A 83 16.30 -26.98 -0.68
C LYS A 83 16.58 -28.39 -1.19
N ARG A 84 16.01 -28.71 -2.37
CA ARG A 84 16.11 -30.00 -3.05
C ARG A 84 16.65 -29.85 -4.47
N PRO A 85 17.19 -30.92 -5.08
CA PRO A 85 17.67 -30.88 -6.45
C PRO A 85 16.56 -30.48 -7.43
N ILE A 86 16.93 -29.73 -8.48
CA ILE A 86 15.99 -29.23 -9.50
C ILE A 86 15.29 -30.34 -10.26
N GLY A 87 15.93 -31.53 -10.37
CA GLY A 87 15.37 -32.70 -11.03
C GLY A 87 14.17 -33.31 -10.31
N GLU A 88 14.00 -33.05 -9.03
CA GLU A 88 12.86 -33.52 -8.23
C GLU A 88 11.63 -32.59 -8.34
N ALA A 89 11.77 -31.44 -8.98
CA ALA A 89 10.69 -30.49 -9.14
C ALA A 89 9.56 -31.06 -10.02
N PRO A 90 8.29 -30.90 -9.60
CA PRO A 90 7.15 -31.39 -10.37
C PRO A 90 7.05 -30.69 -11.73
N ASN A 91 6.56 -31.42 -12.73
CA ASN A 91 6.23 -30.84 -14.02
C ASN A 91 4.81 -30.29 -13.95
N LEU A 92 4.66 -28.98 -14.08
CA LEU A 92 3.37 -28.32 -14.15
C LEU A 92 2.90 -28.17 -15.60
N SER A 93 1.57 -28.13 -15.79
CA SER A 93 0.99 -27.80 -17.08
C SER A 93 1.23 -26.32 -17.42
N ASP A 94 1.20 -25.98 -18.71
CA ASP A 94 1.36 -24.58 -19.13
C ASP A 94 0.26 -23.69 -18.59
N SER A 95 -0.98 -24.20 -18.50
CA SER A 95 -2.10 -23.47 -17.90
C SER A 95 -1.87 -23.16 -16.42
N THR A 96 -1.29 -24.07 -15.67
CA THR A 96 -0.93 -23.84 -14.26
C THR A 96 0.20 -22.81 -14.16
N LEU A 97 1.21 -22.90 -15.03
CA LEU A 97 2.30 -21.93 -15.06
C LEU A 97 1.81 -20.52 -15.41
N ASP A 98 0.85 -20.38 -16.34
CA ASP A 98 0.24 -19.11 -16.68
C ASP A 98 -0.50 -18.46 -15.49
N THR A 99 -1.05 -19.24 -14.57
CA THR A 99 -1.65 -18.68 -13.35
C THR A 99 -0.61 -18.24 -12.34
N LEU A 100 0.57 -18.84 -12.34
CA LEU A 100 1.64 -18.57 -11.38
C LEU A 100 2.57 -17.45 -11.82
N VAL A 101 2.82 -17.33 -13.13
CA VAL A 101 3.75 -16.35 -13.68
C VAL A 101 3.04 -15.00 -13.78
N SER A 102 3.62 -14.02 -13.12
CA SER A 102 3.14 -12.64 -13.17
C SER A 102 3.68 -11.89 -14.39
N SER A 103 4.96 -12.10 -14.71
CA SER A 103 5.59 -11.52 -15.91
C SER A 103 6.92 -12.19 -16.24
N ILE A 104 7.42 -11.92 -17.46
CA ILE A 104 8.74 -12.32 -17.92
C ILE A 104 9.58 -11.07 -18.14
N VAL A 105 10.77 -11.04 -17.59
CA VAL A 105 11.75 -9.97 -17.76
C VAL A 105 12.78 -10.41 -18.78
N VAL A 106 12.98 -9.62 -19.82
CA VAL A 106 14.01 -9.87 -20.83
C VAL A 106 15.30 -9.19 -20.36
N GLU A 107 16.32 -9.97 -19.99
CA GLU A 107 17.63 -9.45 -19.61
C GLU A 107 18.49 -9.21 -20.83
N ARG A 108 18.41 -10.14 -21.80
CA ARG A 108 19.07 -10.06 -23.11
C ARG A 108 18.27 -10.87 -24.11
N GLU A 109 18.11 -10.39 -25.33
CA GLU A 109 17.48 -11.17 -26.40
C GLU A 109 18.13 -10.92 -27.76
N GLN A 110 18.11 -11.94 -28.61
CA GLN A 110 18.43 -11.90 -30.03
C GLN A 110 17.33 -12.64 -30.79
N ILE A 111 16.67 -11.93 -31.69
CA ILE A 111 15.56 -12.46 -32.47
C ILE A 111 16.04 -12.65 -33.90
N GLY A 112 16.07 -13.91 -34.34
CA GLY A 112 16.28 -14.28 -35.72
C GLY A 112 14.96 -14.56 -36.46
N PRO A 113 14.98 -14.78 -37.78
CA PRO A 113 13.74 -15.04 -38.54
C PRO A 113 12.94 -16.24 -38.03
N ASN A 114 13.62 -17.27 -37.52
CA ASN A 114 13.04 -18.51 -37.00
C ASN A 114 13.75 -19.03 -35.75
N ARG A 115 14.51 -18.19 -35.05
CA ARG A 115 15.27 -18.55 -33.83
C ARG A 115 15.20 -17.44 -32.81
N TYR A 116 15.03 -17.82 -31.55
CA TYR A 116 14.99 -16.92 -30.40
C TYR A 116 16.06 -17.36 -29.39
N ILE A 117 17.03 -16.50 -29.11
CA ILE A 117 18.06 -16.70 -28.10
C ILE A 117 17.88 -15.59 -27.05
N ALA A 118 17.71 -15.96 -25.80
CA ALA A 118 17.53 -14.98 -24.75
C ALA A 118 17.98 -15.45 -23.37
N THR A 119 18.36 -14.49 -22.53
CA THR A 119 18.47 -14.67 -21.09
C THR A 119 17.28 -13.99 -20.45
N LEU A 120 16.46 -14.75 -19.75
CA LEU A 120 15.16 -14.32 -19.23
C LEU A 120 15.11 -14.42 -17.71
N GLY A 121 14.38 -13.50 -17.09
CA GLY A 121 13.92 -13.60 -15.72
C GLY A 121 12.42 -13.92 -15.69
N VAL A 122 11.99 -14.78 -14.78
CA VAL A 122 10.57 -15.11 -14.59
C VAL A 122 10.13 -14.66 -13.22
N LEU A 123 9.06 -13.85 -13.16
CA LEU A 123 8.42 -13.40 -11.95
C LEU A 123 7.19 -14.25 -11.66
N PHE A 124 7.17 -14.86 -10.51
CA PHE A 124 6.03 -15.65 -10.02
C PHE A 124 5.23 -14.84 -9.00
N ASP A 125 3.90 -14.94 -9.05
CA ASP A 125 3.04 -14.42 -7.99
C ASP A 125 3.32 -15.17 -6.68
N ARG A 126 3.66 -14.44 -5.64
CA ARG A 126 4.08 -15.01 -4.36
C ARG A 126 2.95 -15.76 -3.66
N ALA A 127 1.73 -15.21 -3.68
CA ALA A 127 0.58 -15.82 -3.03
C ALA A 127 0.22 -17.14 -3.71
N ARG A 128 0.05 -17.13 -5.03
CA ARG A 128 -0.30 -18.31 -5.82
C ARG A 128 0.79 -19.39 -5.81
N ALA A 129 2.06 -18.99 -5.90
CA ALA A 129 3.17 -19.91 -5.77
C ALA A 129 3.29 -20.52 -4.37
N GLY A 130 2.82 -19.82 -3.32
CA GLY A 130 2.72 -20.32 -1.94
C GLY A 130 1.67 -21.40 -1.78
N GLU A 131 0.49 -21.22 -2.36
CA GLU A 131 -0.63 -22.18 -2.28
C GLU A 131 -0.29 -23.55 -2.88
N LEU A 132 0.39 -23.58 -4.02
CA LEU A 132 0.80 -24.82 -4.66
C LEU A 132 1.82 -25.64 -3.86
N ARG A 133 2.47 -25.05 -2.87
CA ARG A 133 3.48 -25.70 -2.04
C ARG A 133 2.93 -26.28 -0.75
N GLY A 134 1.63 -26.09 -0.45
CA GLY A 134 1.05 -26.52 0.84
C GLY A 134 1.69 -25.87 2.07
N VAL A 135 2.54 -24.85 1.84
CA VAL A 135 3.13 -24.04 2.90
C VAL A 135 2.28 -22.79 2.99
N PRO A 136 1.64 -22.50 4.14
CA PRO A 136 0.98 -21.22 4.33
C PRO A 136 1.97 -20.11 3.96
N GLY A 137 1.61 -19.26 3.01
CA GLY A 137 2.47 -18.41 2.21
C GLY A 137 3.23 -17.28 2.89
N GLN A 138 3.79 -17.52 4.06
CA GLN A 138 4.70 -16.59 4.72
C GLN A 138 5.96 -17.32 5.17
N ALA A 139 7.00 -17.29 4.36
CA ALA A 139 8.33 -17.21 4.96
C ALA A 139 8.24 -16.05 5.96
N ARG A 140 8.53 -16.32 7.26
CA ARG A 140 8.50 -15.29 8.30
C ARG A 140 9.45 -14.16 7.89
N ARG A 141 8.89 -13.12 7.31
CA ARG A 141 9.60 -11.86 7.10
C ARG A 141 9.72 -11.15 8.45
N SER A 142 10.69 -10.26 8.53
CA SER A 142 10.77 -9.32 9.66
C SER A 142 9.47 -8.51 9.76
N ALA A 143 9.24 -7.88 10.89
CA ALA A 143 8.36 -6.72 10.94
C ALA A 143 8.82 -5.68 9.90
N PRO A 144 7.95 -4.79 9.40
CA PRO A 144 8.33 -3.75 8.44
C PRO A 144 9.44 -2.86 8.99
N MET A 145 10.54 -2.72 8.24
CA MET A 145 11.73 -1.96 8.63
C MET A 145 11.94 -0.77 7.72
N LEU A 146 11.96 0.43 8.28
CA LEU A 146 12.25 1.64 7.53
C LEU A 146 13.72 1.67 7.13
N LEU A 147 14.00 1.59 5.83
CA LEU A 147 15.36 1.61 5.31
C LEU A 147 15.79 3.04 4.95
N ILE A 148 16.90 3.48 5.52
CA ILE A 148 17.50 4.78 5.26
C ILE A 148 18.90 4.56 4.66
N PRO A 149 19.06 4.70 3.32
CA PRO A 149 20.37 4.62 2.69
C PRO A 149 21.13 5.94 2.88
N VAL A 150 22.31 5.90 3.50
CA VAL A 150 23.16 7.08 3.73
C VAL A 150 24.47 6.94 2.95
N THR A 151 24.82 7.97 2.20
CA THR A 151 26.09 8.09 1.49
C THR A 151 26.94 9.19 2.13
N ILE A 152 28.17 8.89 2.48
CA ILE A 152 29.16 9.84 2.97
C ILE A 152 30.25 9.98 1.91
N SER A 153 30.42 11.17 1.35
CA SER A 153 31.42 11.45 0.33
C SER A 153 31.92 12.89 0.48
N GLY A 154 33.25 13.09 0.47
CA GLY A 154 33.84 14.42 0.62
C GLY A 154 33.45 15.13 1.90
N GLY A 155 33.18 14.40 2.99
CA GLY A 155 32.75 14.97 4.27
C GLY A 155 31.25 15.27 4.37
N ALA A 156 30.51 15.25 3.27
CA ALA A 156 29.04 15.43 3.27
C ALA A 156 28.32 14.09 3.39
N ALA A 157 27.28 14.06 4.24
CA ALA A 157 26.37 12.93 4.36
C ALA A 157 25.05 13.27 3.65
N THR A 158 24.60 12.40 2.78
CA THR A 158 23.34 12.52 2.01
C THR A 158 22.56 11.22 2.06
N SER A 159 21.25 11.28 1.97
CA SER A 159 20.36 10.14 1.91
C SER A 159 19.38 10.32 0.73
N VAL A 160 18.08 10.23 1.00
CA VAL A 160 17.03 10.35 -0.01
C VAL A 160 16.78 11.79 -0.48
N GLU A 161 17.33 12.77 0.19
CA GLU A 161 17.27 14.18 -0.18
C GLU A 161 18.03 14.51 -1.47
N LEU A 162 19.01 13.72 -1.84
CA LEU A 162 19.76 13.85 -3.08
C LEU A 162 19.88 12.50 -3.79
N ARG A 163 19.67 12.50 -5.11
CA ARG A 163 19.96 11.32 -5.93
C ARG A 163 21.42 10.95 -5.86
N ASN A 164 21.71 9.79 -5.37
CA ASN A 164 23.05 9.25 -5.32
C ASN A 164 23.07 7.79 -5.78
N PRO A 165 24.24 7.23 -6.14
CA PRO A 165 24.33 5.85 -6.60
C PRO A 165 23.85 4.82 -5.59
N TRP A 166 24.00 5.08 -4.29
CA TRP A 166 23.56 4.18 -3.21
C TRP A 166 22.04 4.13 -3.09
N GLN A 167 21.39 5.30 -3.09
CA GLN A 167 19.93 5.38 -3.14
C GLN A 167 19.37 4.66 -4.37
N ARG A 168 19.99 4.85 -5.54
CA ARG A 168 19.58 4.19 -6.78
C ARG A 168 19.69 2.67 -6.69
N ALA A 169 20.78 2.16 -6.12
CA ALA A 169 20.98 0.73 -5.94
C ALA A 169 19.91 0.12 -5.02
N TRP A 170 19.58 0.78 -3.91
CA TRP A 170 18.50 0.37 -3.02
C TRP A 170 17.12 0.49 -3.66
N ALA A 171 16.87 1.52 -4.46
CA ALA A 171 15.60 1.68 -5.16
C ALA A 171 15.38 0.58 -6.21
N SER A 172 16.43 0.16 -6.92
CA SER A 172 16.38 -0.91 -7.91
C SER A 172 16.45 -2.32 -7.31
N PHE A 173 16.84 -2.46 -6.04
CA PHE A 173 16.94 -3.75 -5.36
C PHE A 173 15.57 -4.42 -5.24
N ARG A 174 15.47 -5.66 -5.67
CA ARG A 174 14.24 -6.45 -5.59
C ARG A 174 14.17 -7.19 -4.27
N THR A 175 13.31 -6.73 -3.37
CA THR A 175 13.15 -7.24 -2.00
C THR A 175 12.41 -8.57 -1.92
N SER A 176 11.95 -9.12 -3.05
CA SER A 176 11.14 -10.33 -3.10
C SER A 176 11.79 -11.56 -2.45
N GLN A 177 13.12 -11.65 -2.48
CA GLN A 177 13.88 -12.77 -1.91
C GLN A 177 14.47 -12.48 -0.53
N SER A 178 14.39 -11.25 -0.07
CA SER A 178 14.89 -10.86 1.24
C SER A 178 13.94 -11.34 2.35
N PRO A 179 14.45 -11.83 3.48
CA PRO A 179 13.66 -12.08 4.68
C PRO A 179 13.30 -10.79 5.41
N ILE A 180 13.91 -9.65 5.03
CA ILE A 180 13.61 -8.35 5.60
C ILE A 180 12.45 -7.73 4.83
N ASP A 181 11.47 -7.22 5.55
CA ASP A 181 10.38 -6.41 5.00
C ASP A 181 10.79 -4.94 5.00
N TYR A 182 11.30 -4.47 3.86
CA TYR A 182 11.81 -3.11 3.73
C TYR A 182 10.70 -2.12 3.38
N VAL A 183 10.51 -1.12 4.21
CA VAL A 183 9.80 0.10 3.88
C VAL A 183 10.82 1.09 3.29
N ARG A 184 10.72 1.36 1.98
CA ARG A 184 11.67 2.20 1.25
C ARG A 184 11.01 3.49 0.81
N VAL A 185 11.58 4.62 1.20
CA VAL A 185 11.09 5.94 0.80
C VAL A 185 11.63 6.34 -0.55
N SER A 186 10.83 7.10 -1.30
CA SER A 186 11.19 7.56 -2.64
C SER A 186 12.13 8.76 -2.64
N GLY A 187 12.12 9.56 -1.57
CA GLY A 187 12.77 10.87 -1.51
C GLY A 187 12.02 11.95 -2.28
N LEU A 188 10.74 11.72 -2.61
CA LEU A 188 9.84 12.70 -3.23
C LEU A 188 8.95 13.35 -2.17
N GLY A 189 8.33 14.47 -2.53
CA GLY A 189 7.38 15.15 -1.65
C GLY A 189 8.00 15.57 -0.32
N VAL A 190 7.46 15.08 0.78
CA VAL A 190 7.89 15.39 2.15
C VAL A 190 9.02 14.51 2.68
N ASP A 191 9.34 13.40 2.01
CA ASP A 191 10.34 12.43 2.45
C ASP A 191 11.68 13.08 2.83
N PRO A 192 12.28 13.98 2.02
CA PRO A 192 13.57 14.60 2.33
C PRO A 192 13.57 15.47 3.59
N LEU A 193 12.40 15.96 4.01
CA LEU A 193 12.25 16.76 5.23
C LEU A 193 12.18 15.86 6.48
N LEU A 194 11.56 14.72 6.35
CA LEU A 194 11.33 13.78 7.43
C LEU A 194 12.47 12.77 7.57
N ILE A 195 12.99 12.29 6.44
CA ILE A 195 14.03 11.25 6.40
C ILE A 195 15.19 11.73 5.55
N ASN A 196 16.27 12.12 6.22
CA ASN A 196 17.51 12.53 5.58
C ASN A 196 18.72 12.07 6.40
N ALA A 197 19.92 12.26 5.89
CA ALA A 197 21.14 11.81 6.56
C ALA A 197 21.30 12.39 7.98
N ALA A 198 20.90 13.63 8.22
CA ALA A 198 21.02 14.27 9.54
C ALA A 198 20.07 13.64 10.57
N GLN A 199 18.87 13.25 10.13
CA GLN A 199 17.85 12.63 11.01
C GLN A 199 18.29 11.26 11.53
N THR A 200 19.13 10.51 10.82
CA THR A 200 19.62 9.19 11.28
C THR A 200 20.39 9.26 12.58
N ARG A 201 20.86 10.44 12.98
CA ARG A 201 21.59 10.68 14.24
C ARG A 201 20.73 11.38 15.28
N ARG A 202 19.44 11.60 15.01
CA ARG A 202 18.56 12.32 15.92
C ARG A 202 18.27 11.47 17.15
N PRO A 203 18.59 11.97 18.35
CA PRO A 203 18.28 11.26 19.59
C PRO A 203 16.78 11.31 19.89
N GLY A 204 16.28 10.33 20.62
CA GLY A 204 14.92 10.32 21.15
C GLY A 204 13.96 9.44 20.35
N ARG A 205 13.28 8.57 21.09
CA ARG A 205 12.35 7.59 20.54
C ARG A 205 10.99 8.19 20.15
N GLY A 206 10.56 9.27 20.82
CA GLY A 206 9.26 9.90 20.55
C GLY A 206 9.12 10.43 19.13
N TRP A 207 10.18 11.05 18.60
CA TRP A 207 10.19 11.52 17.22
C TRP A 207 10.14 10.34 16.23
N TRP A 208 10.96 9.33 16.46
CA TRP A 208 10.99 8.13 15.61
C TRP A 208 9.68 7.36 15.63
N ARG A 209 8.99 7.30 16.78
CA ARG A 209 7.66 6.69 16.87
C ARG A 209 6.69 7.29 15.85
N ASN A 210 6.61 8.61 15.78
CA ASN A 210 5.70 9.31 14.86
C ASN A 210 6.10 9.08 13.39
N ILE A 211 7.41 9.06 13.09
CA ILE A 211 7.91 8.79 11.74
C ILE A 211 7.62 7.35 11.34
N LEU A 212 7.87 6.40 12.20
CA LEU A 212 7.62 4.99 11.92
C LEU A 212 6.14 4.69 11.73
N ASP A 213 5.27 5.33 12.50
CA ASP A 213 3.82 5.24 12.33
C ASP A 213 3.38 5.76 10.95
N LEU A 214 3.91 6.93 10.54
CA LEU A 214 3.62 7.52 9.23
C LEU A 214 4.01 6.60 8.06
N TYR A 215 5.12 5.86 8.19
CA TYR A 215 5.61 4.96 7.15
C TYR A 215 5.17 3.51 7.33
N GLY A 216 4.39 3.19 8.36
CA GLY A 216 3.95 1.84 8.67
C GLY A 216 5.10 0.89 9.01
N ALA A 217 6.16 1.40 9.65
CA ALA A 217 7.35 0.63 9.98
C ALA A 217 7.47 0.38 11.50
N ALA A 218 8.09 -0.73 11.88
CA ALA A 218 8.24 -1.14 13.27
C ALA A 218 9.62 -0.81 13.86
N ASN A 219 10.62 -0.51 13.02
CA ASN A 219 11.96 -0.09 13.43
C ASN A 219 12.75 0.44 12.23
N ILE A 220 14.02 0.80 12.42
CA ILE A 220 14.88 1.47 11.45
C ILE A 220 16.08 0.59 11.10
N LEU A 221 16.41 0.56 9.81
CA LEU A 221 17.69 0.06 9.29
C LEU A 221 18.38 1.20 8.55
N VAL A 222 19.61 1.52 8.96
CA VAL A 222 20.45 2.49 8.27
C VAL A 222 21.55 1.75 7.52
N ALA A 223 21.54 1.90 6.20
CA ALA A 223 22.54 1.37 5.30
C ALA A 223 23.51 2.49 4.91
N GLU A 224 24.63 2.60 5.60
CA GLU A 224 25.61 3.66 5.38
C GLU A 224 26.71 3.19 4.44
N VAL A 225 27.11 4.03 3.48
CA VAL A 225 28.31 3.83 2.66
C VAL A 225 29.18 5.08 2.72
N ARG A 226 30.46 4.90 3.03
CA ARG A 226 31.49 5.94 2.95
C ARG A 226 32.33 5.71 1.70
N LEU A 227 32.44 6.74 0.88
CA LEU A 227 33.17 6.72 -0.37
C LEU A 227 34.45 7.55 -0.26
N ASP A 228 35.58 6.88 -0.40
CA ASP A 228 36.90 7.52 -0.41
C ASP A 228 37.48 7.39 -1.83
N ARG A 229 37.59 8.55 -2.52
CA ARG A 229 38.13 8.65 -3.88
C ARG A 229 39.54 9.20 -3.84
N LEU A 230 40.46 8.54 -4.55
CA LEU A 230 41.83 9.02 -4.64
C LEU A 230 41.93 10.27 -5.52
N TYR A 231 41.16 10.32 -6.64
CA TYR A 231 41.06 11.47 -7.54
C TYR A 231 39.75 11.38 -8.34
N PRO A 232 39.27 12.48 -8.95
CA PRO A 232 38.08 12.49 -9.78
C PRO A 232 38.15 11.46 -10.91
N GLY A 233 37.15 10.56 -11.01
CA GLY A 233 37.09 9.50 -12.00
C GLY A 233 37.93 8.26 -11.69
N GLY A 234 38.79 8.29 -10.69
CA GLY A 234 39.67 7.21 -10.30
C GLY A 234 39.02 6.14 -9.40
N PRO A 235 39.87 5.21 -8.90
CA PRO A 235 39.40 4.15 -8.00
C PRO A 235 38.72 4.72 -6.76
N THR A 236 37.64 4.06 -6.36
CA THR A 236 36.86 4.44 -5.19
C THR A 236 36.82 3.27 -4.19
N LYS A 237 37.29 3.47 -2.98
CA LYS A 237 37.04 2.56 -1.87
C LYS A 237 35.71 2.91 -1.21
N ALA A 238 34.92 1.90 -0.91
CA ALA A 238 33.65 2.04 -0.24
C ALA A 238 33.63 1.19 1.03
N GLN A 239 33.41 1.82 2.18
CA GLN A 239 33.14 1.15 3.43
C GLN A 239 31.64 1.17 3.70
N PHE A 240 31.06 0.00 3.84
CA PHE A 240 29.63 -0.19 4.11
C PHE A 240 29.43 -0.54 5.58
N VAL A 241 28.45 0.09 6.23
CA VAL A 241 28.12 -0.14 7.64
C VAL A 241 26.61 -0.30 7.78
N GLY A 242 26.15 -1.44 8.27
CA GLY A 242 24.76 -1.67 8.62
C GLY A 242 24.49 -1.28 10.07
N LYS A 243 23.45 -0.45 10.29
CA LYS A 243 23.04 -0.02 11.64
C LYS A 243 21.57 -0.31 11.85
N PHE A 244 21.18 -0.52 13.11
CA PHE A 244 19.83 -0.87 13.51
C PHE A 244 19.34 0.01 14.67
N GLY A 245 18.08 0.41 14.56
CA GLY A 245 17.35 1.16 15.58
C GLY A 245 17.73 2.63 15.69
N PRO A 246 16.95 3.42 16.45
CA PRO A 246 17.21 4.84 16.71
C PRO A 246 18.58 5.11 17.34
N ASP A 247 19.09 4.15 18.11
CA ASP A 247 20.37 4.24 18.81
C ASP A 247 21.57 3.97 17.89
N GLY A 248 21.32 3.63 16.61
CA GLY A 248 22.36 3.42 15.60
C GLY A 248 23.28 2.25 15.90
N ARG A 249 22.77 1.17 16.52
CA ARG A 249 23.55 -0.04 16.82
C ARG A 249 24.16 -0.62 15.55
N THR A 250 25.48 -0.69 15.50
CA THR A 250 26.18 -1.31 14.37
C THR A 250 25.96 -2.82 14.36
N LEU A 251 25.51 -3.33 13.21
CA LEU A 251 25.32 -4.77 12.97
C LEU A 251 26.55 -5.42 12.37
N GLY A 252 27.28 -4.68 11.53
CA GLY A 252 28.50 -5.12 10.87
C GLY A 252 28.96 -4.14 9.80
N SER A 253 30.10 -4.44 9.19
CA SER A 253 30.68 -3.64 8.11
C SER A 253 31.45 -4.52 7.13
N PHE A 254 31.60 -4.02 5.90
CA PHE A 254 32.45 -4.63 4.86
C PHE A 254 32.96 -3.57 3.89
N GLU A 255 33.95 -3.92 3.07
CA GLU A 255 34.55 -3.02 2.11
C GLU A 255 34.43 -3.59 0.68
N LEU A 256 34.24 -2.68 -0.28
CA LEU A 256 34.33 -2.96 -1.71
C LEU A 256 35.15 -1.87 -2.40
N THR A 257 35.63 -2.17 -3.59
CA THR A 257 36.38 -1.20 -4.42
C THR A 257 35.85 -1.20 -5.84
N ALA A 258 35.57 0.00 -6.37
CA ALA A 258 35.31 0.24 -7.78
C ALA A 258 36.60 0.69 -8.46
N LYS A 259 36.86 0.20 -9.67
CA LYS A 259 38.06 0.55 -10.45
C LYS A 259 38.05 2.01 -10.89
N ASP A 260 36.88 2.49 -11.24
CA ASP A 260 36.62 3.85 -11.72
C ASP A 260 35.16 4.25 -11.46
N SER A 261 34.77 5.42 -11.94
CA SER A 261 33.40 5.93 -11.77
C SER A 261 32.36 5.13 -12.56
N ALA A 262 32.71 4.45 -13.66
CA ALA A 262 31.80 3.63 -14.44
C ALA A 262 31.47 2.31 -13.74
N ASP A 263 32.40 1.81 -12.93
CA ASP A 263 32.24 0.59 -12.12
C ASP A 263 31.44 0.82 -10.82
N LEU A 264 31.24 2.08 -10.42
CA LEU A 264 30.55 2.44 -9.19
C LEU A 264 29.13 1.85 -9.07
N PRO A 265 28.26 1.87 -10.10
CA PRO A 265 26.92 1.28 -10.00
C PRO A 265 26.96 -0.24 -9.73
N ARG A 266 27.89 -0.97 -10.34
CA ARG A 266 28.08 -2.39 -10.08
C ARG A 266 28.45 -2.64 -8.62
N MET A 267 29.42 -1.89 -8.12
CA MET A 267 29.86 -1.98 -6.72
C MET A 267 28.71 -1.66 -5.75
N MET A 268 27.87 -0.66 -6.06
CA MET A 268 26.72 -0.34 -5.22
C MET A 268 25.67 -1.45 -5.22
N ASN A 269 25.39 -2.08 -6.36
CA ASN A 269 24.46 -3.20 -6.42
C ASN A 269 24.96 -4.41 -5.64
N GLU A 270 26.27 -4.71 -5.73
CA GLU A 270 26.91 -5.75 -4.91
C GLU A 270 26.84 -5.38 -3.40
N GLY A 271 27.07 -4.10 -3.08
CA GLY A 271 26.96 -3.57 -1.73
C GLY A 271 25.56 -3.76 -1.12
N VAL A 272 24.50 -3.54 -1.91
CA VAL A 272 23.11 -3.77 -1.46
C VAL A 272 22.89 -5.24 -1.15
N GLN A 273 23.35 -6.17 -1.98
CA GLN A 273 23.18 -7.60 -1.75
C GLN A 273 23.88 -8.05 -0.46
N ARG A 274 25.15 -7.63 -0.26
CA ARG A 274 25.89 -7.95 0.97
C ARG A 274 25.28 -7.29 2.21
N MET A 275 24.70 -6.10 2.07
CA MET A 275 24.00 -5.41 3.16
C MET A 275 22.70 -6.13 3.52
N ASP A 276 21.96 -6.63 2.53
CA ASP A 276 20.77 -7.45 2.75
C ASP A 276 21.12 -8.75 3.49
N ASP A 277 22.21 -9.42 3.08
CA ASP A 277 22.72 -10.61 3.77
C ASP A 277 23.09 -10.31 5.22
N LEU A 278 23.73 -9.16 5.50
CA LEU A 278 24.06 -8.71 6.83
C LEU A 278 22.80 -8.50 7.70
N PHE A 279 21.79 -7.85 7.15
CA PHE A 279 20.51 -7.63 7.84
C PHE A 279 19.75 -8.94 8.05
N ALA A 280 19.80 -9.85 7.09
CA ALA A 280 19.20 -11.18 7.19
C ALA A 280 19.87 -12.02 8.30
N GLN A 281 21.20 -11.97 8.42
CA GLN A 281 21.94 -12.61 9.52
C GLN A 281 21.56 -12.02 10.88
N ALA A 282 21.45 -10.69 10.98
CA ALA A 282 21.04 -10.02 12.20
C ALA A 282 19.58 -10.34 12.59
N LEU A 283 18.68 -10.54 11.58
CA LEU A 283 17.33 -11.02 11.81
C LEU A 283 17.34 -12.45 12.36
N ALA A 284 18.11 -13.35 11.74
CA ALA A 284 18.24 -14.74 12.18
C ALA A 284 18.81 -14.83 13.61
N ALA A 285 19.70 -13.90 13.99
CA ALA A 285 20.23 -13.77 15.35
C ALA A 285 19.25 -13.09 16.33
N GLY A 286 18.03 -12.71 15.90
CA GLY A 286 17.02 -12.05 16.73
C GLY A 286 17.35 -10.59 17.10
N ILE A 287 18.34 -9.99 16.46
CA ILE A 287 18.74 -8.59 16.70
C ILE A 287 17.78 -7.64 15.98
N VAL A 288 17.52 -7.88 14.70
CA VAL A 288 16.58 -7.10 13.89
C VAL A 288 15.17 -7.55 14.24
N ARG A 289 14.42 -6.68 14.91
CA ARG A 289 13.05 -6.95 15.38
C ARG A 289 12.27 -5.65 15.51
N GLY A 290 10.94 -5.73 15.54
CA GLY A 290 10.09 -4.60 15.93
C GLY A 290 10.41 -4.19 17.39
N ASP A 291 10.31 -2.89 17.64
CA ASP A 291 10.46 -2.34 18.99
C ASP A 291 9.09 -1.85 19.47
N PRO A 292 8.48 -2.48 20.49
CA PRO A 292 7.16 -2.09 20.98
C PRO A 292 7.10 -0.62 21.43
N ASP A 293 8.21 -0.06 21.92
CA ASP A 293 8.28 1.34 22.34
C ASP A 293 8.24 2.32 21.17
N LEU A 294 8.48 1.83 19.95
CA LEU A 294 8.44 2.61 18.71
C LEU A 294 7.13 2.44 17.94
N ILE A 295 6.25 1.55 18.35
CA ILE A 295 4.97 1.28 17.68
C ILE A 295 3.87 2.02 18.43
N ILE A 296 3.10 2.83 17.71
CA ILE A 296 1.85 3.40 18.23
C ILE A 296 0.81 2.28 18.18
N GLN A 297 0.45 1.77 19.35
CA GLN A 297 -0.64 0.81 19.42
C GLN A 297 -1.95 1.55 19.12
N PRO A 298 -2.77 1.04 18.19
CA PRO A 298 -4.12 1.59 18.05
C PRO A 298 -4.81 1.49 19.42
N PRO A 299 -5.64 2.47 19.79
CA PRO A 299 -6.46 2.35 21.00
C PRO A 299 -7.18 1.00 20.92
N PRO A 300 -7.31 0.28 22.06
CA PRO A 300 -8.10 -0.94 22.08
C PRO A 300 -9.43 -0.62 21.41
N PRO A 301 -9.98 -1.52 20.57
CA PRO A 301 -11.31 -1.31 20.03
C PRO A 301 -12.15 -0.93 21.25
N VAL A 302 -12.78 0.26 21.20
CA VAL A 302 -13.84 0.57 22.12
C VAL A 302 -14.81 -0.58 21.86
N GLU A 303 -14.84 -1.57 22.77
CA GLU A 303 -15.98 -2.45 22.83
C GLU A 303 -17.12 -1.42 22.97
N GLU A 304 -17.79 -1.14 21.82
CA GLU A 304 -19.15 -0.65 21.92
C GLU A 304 -19.76 -1.68 22.83
N GLU A 305 -19.89 -1.32 24.13
CA GLU A 305 -20.78 -2.03 25.01
C GLU A 305 -22.05 -2.11 24.15
N GLU A 306 -22.27 -3.26 23.49
CA GLU A 306 -23.61 -3.61 23.08
C GLU A 306 -24.37 -3.38 24.37
N GLU A 307 -25.05 -2.22 24.42
CA GLU A 307 -26.05 -1.92 25.44
C GLU A 307 -26.95 -3.14 25.35
N VAL A 308 -26.57 -4.16 26.17
CA VAL A 308 -27.41 -5.34 26.34
C VAL A 308 -28.68 -4.73 26.81
N ALA A 309 -29.60 -4.51 25.87
CA ALA A 309 -30.89 -3.96 26.09
C ALA A 309 -31.48 -4.87 27.17
N ALA A 310 -31.40 -4.40 28.42
CA ALA A 310 -32.08 -5.07 29.52
C ALA A 310 -33.47 -5.43 28.99
N PRO A 311 -33.98 -6.64 29.23
CA PRO A 311 -35.28 -7.06 28.72
C PRO A 311 -36.28 -5.99 29.15
N THR A 312 -36.52 -5.03 28.29
CA THR A 312 -37.45 -3.91 28.53
C THR A 312 -38.84 -4.53 28.51
N VAL A 313 -39.41 -4.63 29.69
CA VAL A 313 -40.85 -4.89 29.82
C VAL A 313 -41.55 -3.90 28.88
N PRO A 314 -42.33 -4.36 27.89
CA PRO A 314 -42.93 -3.44 26.93
C PRO A 314 -43.79 -2.44 27.69
N THR A 315 -43.41 -1.16 27.61
CA THR A 315 -44.20 -0.08 28.21
C THR A 315 -45.50 0.00 27.42
N VAL A 316 -46.61 -0.27 28.12
CA VAL A 316 -47.95 -0.17 27.54
C VAL A 316 -48.35 1.29 27.51
N MET A 317 -48.71 1.80 26.33
CA MET A 317 -49.13 3.18 26.12
C MET A 317 -50.42 3.25 25.29
N THR A 318 -51.14 4.32 25.44
CA THR A 318 -52.35 4.59 24.65
C THR A 318 -52.04 5.49 23.48
N VAL A 319 -52.40 5.07 22.27
CA VAL A 319 -52.23 5.86 21.07
C VAL A 319 -53.59 6.35 20.58
N PHE A 320 -53.77 7.67 20.55
CA PHE A 320 -54.95 8.32 19.98
C PHE A 320 -54.67 8.72 18.53
N ILE A 321 -55.49 8.28 17.60
CA ILE A 321 -55.37 8.55 16.19
C ILE A 321 -56.46 9.54 15.79
N SER A 322 -56.13 10.81 15.58
CA SER A 322 -57.03 11.82 15.03
C SER A 322 -57.16 11.64 13.52
N ALA A 323 -58.05 10.76 13.10
CA ALA A 323 -58.23 10.42 11.69
C ALA A 323 -59.42 11.22 11.09
N PRO A 324 -59.24 11.93 9.96
CA PRO A 324 -60.33 12.63 9.27
C PRO A 324 -61.27 11.67 8.56
N ASN A 325 -60.81 10.45 8.25
CA ASN A 325 -61.62 9.40 7.61
C ASN A 325 -61.03 8.00 7.93
N ASN A 326 -61.82 6.95 7.60
CA ASN A 326 -61.36 5.56 7.86
C ASN A 326 -60.11 5.15 7.11
N ALA A 327 -59.89 5.68 5.89
CA ALA A 327 -58.64 5.34 5.12
C ALA A 327 -57.39 5.85 5.82
N TRP A 328 -57.45 7.05 6.42
CA TRP A 328 -56.35 7.60 7.17
C TRP A 328 -56.10 6.83 8.50
N LEU A 329 -57.21 6.40 9.16
CA LEU A 329 -57.10 5.53 10.34
C LEU A 329 -56.36 4.22 10.03
N GLU A 330 -56.78 3.53 8.97
CA GLU A 330 -56.13 2.27 8.54
C GLU A 330 -54.68 2.49 8.16
N TYR A 331 -54.35 3.59 7.47
CA TYR A 331 -52.99 3.96 7.15
C TYR A 331 -52.15 4.18 8.43
N GLY A 332 -52.61 4.94 9.38
CA GLY A 332 -51.94 5.18 10.66
C GLY A 332 -51.71 3.88 11.46
N LEU A 333 -52.72 3.00 11.50
CA LEU A 333 -52.56 1.68 12.12
C LEU A 333 -51.54 0.78 11.37
N ALA A 334 -51.50 0.82 10.05
CA ALA A 334 -50.56 0.06 9.26
C ALA A 334 -49.11 0.54 9.51
N VAL A 335 -48.92 1.87 9.59
CA VAL A 335 -47.58 2.43 9.91
C VAL A 335 -47.13 2.04 11.31
N ILE A 336 -48.02 2.10 12.32
CA ILE A 336 -47.68 1.67 13.67
C ILE A 336 -47.29 0.18 13.70
N ARG A 337 -48.04 -0.69 13.00
CA ARG A 337 -47.71 -2.13 12.86
C ARG A 337 -46.38 -2.41 12.15
N SER A 338 -45.93 -1.50 11.29
CA SER A 338 -44.67 -1.64 10.59
C SER A 338 -43.42 -1.33 11.44
N ILE A 339 -43.61 -0.80 12.65
CA ILE A 339 -42.48 -0.46 13.55
C ILE A 339 -42.03 -1.73 14.27
N PRO A 340 -40.74 -2.12 14.11
CA PRO A 340 -40.23 -3.32 14.76
C PRO A 340 -40.35 -3.26 16.29
N GLY A 341 -40.82 -4.35 16.90
CA GLY A 341 -40.96 -4.46 18.35
C GLY A 341 -42.22 -3.77 18.94
N VAL A 342 -43.14 -3.34 18.08
CA VAL A 342 -44.47 -2.78 18.52
C VAL A 342 -45.51 -3.89 18.48
N SER A 343 -46.29 -3.97 19.57
CA SER A 343 -47.52 -4.77 19.65
C SER A 343 -48.72 -3.86 19.76
N ILE A 344 -49.80 -4.15 19.05
CA ILE A 344 -51.04 -3.35 19.06
C ILE A 344 -52.19 -4.20 19.56
N SER A 345 -52.96 -3.64 20.49
CA SER A 345 -54.22 -4.22 20.98
C SER A 345 -55.34 -3.17 20.85
N GLY A 346 -56.49 -3.60 20.36
CA GLY A 346 -57.65 -2.72 20.14
C GLY A 346 -57.86 -2.34 18.68
N SER A 347 -58.97 -1.67 18.41
CA SER A 347 -59.38 -1.20 17.07
C SER A 347 -60.06 0.17 17.21
N GLY A 348 -60.03 0.98 16.12
CA GLY A 348 -60.60 2.32 16.09
C GLY A 348 -59.56 3.41 16.43
N ASN A 349 -60.10 4.59 16.82
CA ASN A 349 -59.28 5.79 17.00
C ASN A 349 -58.41 5.77 18.27
N THR A 350 -58.58 4.77 19.12
CA THR A 350 -57.80 4.61 20.37
C THR A 350 -57.31 3.18 20.44
N VAL A 351 -56.00 2.99 20.39
CA VAL A 351 -55.35 1.67 20.47
C VAL A 351 -54.33 1.64 21.58
N THR A 352 -54.17 0.47 22.18
CA THR A 352 -53.14 0.22 23.16
C THR A 352 -51.94 -0.35 22.46
N VAL A 353 -50.77 0.26 22.68
CA VAL A 353 -49.52 -0.11 22.03
C VAL A 353 -48.48 -0.49 23.08
N GLY A 354 -47.89 -1.66 22.94
CA GLY A 354 -46.72 -2.08 23.71
C GLY A 354 -45.46 -1.83 22.91
N TYR A 355 -44.53 -1.02 23.47
CA TYR A 355 -43.23 -0.74 22.82
C TYR A 355 -42.13 -0.61 23.88
N GLY A 356 -41.05 -1.41 23.73
CA GLY A 356 -39.99 -1.50 24.72
C GLY A 356 -39.18 -0.22 24.92
N ARG A 357 -39.20 0.72 23.95
CA ARG A 357 -38.43 1.97 24.00
C ARG A 357 -39.21 3.17 24.50
N GLY A 358 -40.49 2.98 24.91
CA GLY A 358 -41.33 4.00 25.51
C GLY A 358 -42.01 4.99 24.53
N PRO A 359 -42.90 5.89 25.06
CA PRO A 359 -43.73 6.75 24.23
C PRO A 359 -42.97 7.78 23.39
N ALA A 360 -41.89 8.35 23.92
CA ALA A 360 -41.08 9.32 23.20
C ALA A 360 -40.41 8.70 21.94
N ALA A 361 -39.87 7.49 22.09
CA ALA A 361 -39.27 6.78 20.98
C ALA A 361 -40.29 6.35 19.90
N LEU A 362 -41.51 5.97 20.33
CA LEU A 362 -42.61 5.70 19.40
C LEU A 362 -43.00 6.95 18.60
N ARG A 363 -43.12 8.10 19.25
CA ARG A 363 -43.36 9.39 18.60
C ARG A 363 -42.31 9.68 17.51
N ASP A 364 -41.05 9.55 17.86
CA ASP A 364 -39.93 9.85 16.92
C ASP A 364 -39.93 8.91 15.71
N GLN A 365 -40.26 7.64 15.92
CA GLN A 365 -40.45 6.67 14.86
C GLN A 365 -41.62 6.99 13.92
N LEU A 366 -42.71 7.54 14.47
CA LEU A 366 -43.89 7.96 13.68
C LEU A 366 -43.57 9.21 12.87
N ILE A 367 -42.89 10.19 13.46
CA ILE A 367 -42.45 11.42 12.79
C ILE A 367 -41.48 11.05 11.64
N ALA A 368 -40.55 10.17 11.86
CA ALA A 368 -39.61 9.70 10.82
C ALA A 368 -40.29 9.02 9.62
N ARG A 369 -41.51 8.48 9.83
CA ARG A 369 -42.36 7.89 8.78
C ARG A 369 -43.40 8.86 8.21
N GLY A 370 -43.28 10.15 8.53
CA GLY A 370 -44.12 11.21 7.97
C GLY A 370 -45.47 11.38 8.67
N LEU A 371 -45.65 10.79 9.84
CA LEU A 371 -46.88 10.97 10.64
C LEU A 371 -46.63 11.96 11.77
N PRO A 372 -47.30 13.12 11.78
CA PRO A 372 -47.17 14.08 12.90
C PRO A 372 -47.69 13.47 14.20
N ALA A 373 -46.83 13.34 15.18
CA ALA A 373 -47.17 12.74 16.46
C ALA A 373 -46.64 13.57 17.62
N SER A 374 -47.36 13.57 18.74
CA SER A 374 -46.97 14.15 20.02
C SER A 374 -47.07 13.10 21.12
N ALA A 375 -46.20 13.19 22.13
CA ALA A 375 -46.21 12.27 23.26
C ALA A 375 -46.34 13.07 24.56
N GLU A 376 -47.29 12.68 25.41
CA GLU A 376 -47.52 13.24 26.73
C GLU A 376 -47.72 12.11 27.76
N GLY A 377 -46.74 11.92 28.65
CA GLY A 377 -46.75 10.81 29.58
C GLY A 377 -46.80 9.45 28.88
N ALA A 378 -47.79 8.60 29.22
CA ALA A 378 -48.02 7.30 28.59
C ALA A 378 -48.94 7.35 27.36
N THR A 379 -49.20 8.55 26.83
CA THR A 379 -50.11 8.75 25.69
C THR A 379 -49.37 9.32 24.48
N VAL A 380 -49.59 8.75 23.32
CA VAL A 380 -49.11 9.27 22.03
C VAL A 380 -50.30 9.69 21.17
N ARG A 381 -50.30 10.91 20.67
CA ARG A 381 -51.36 11.42 19.78
C ARG A 381 -50.82 11.55 18.36
N LEU A 382 -51.50 10.90 17.43
CA LEU A 382 -51.28 11.02 16.02
C LEU A 382 -52.22 12.08 15.45
N ASN A 383 -51.65 13.13 14.91
CA ASN A 383 -52.45 14.25 14.38
C ASN A 383 -52.51 14.11 12.84
N SER A 384 -53.68 14.39 12.26
CA SER A 384 -53.77 14.56 10.78
C SER A 384 -53.01 15.83 10.39
N ALA A 385 -52.14 15.76 9.38
CA ALA A 385 -51.44 16.93 8.86
C ALA A 385 -52.49 17.95 8.36
N PRO A 386 -52.43 19.23 8.75
CA PRO A 386 -53.33 20.24 8.21
C PRO A 386 -52.99 20.44 6.73
N GLY A 387 -53.92 20.06 5.84
CA GLY A 387 -53.92 20.46 4.44
C GLY A 387 -53.51 19.43 3.36
N THR A 388 -53.52 18.13 3.61
CA THR A 388 -53.33 17.15 2.55
C THR A 388 -54.66 16.52 2.17
N PRO A 389 -55.17 16.71 0.90
CA PRO A 389 -56.32 15.97 0.42
C PRO A 389 -55.99 14.48 0.35
N ALA A 390 -56.91 13.64 0.80
CA ALA A 390 -56.80 12.20 0.81
C ALA A 390 -56.67 11.66 -0.62
N GLN A 391 -55.44 11.46 -1.09
CA GLN A 391 -55.13 10.57 -2.20
C GLN A 391 -54.50 9.33 -1.64
N ALA A 392 -55.27 8.23 -1.63
CA ALA A 392 -54.73 6.90 -1.40
C ALA A 392 -53.73 6.59 -2.50
N PRO A 393 -52.56 5.94 -2.20
CA PRO A 393 -51.66 5.47 -3.25
C PRO A 393 -52.40 4.44 -4.12
N ALA A 394 -52.47 4.73 -5.41
CA ALA A 394 -53.09 3.86 -6.40
C ALA A 394 -52.36 2.50 -6.35
N GLN A 395 -53.11 1.44 -6.09
CA GLN A 395 -52.65 0.07 -6.27
C GLN A 395 -52.19 -0.11 -7.73
N GLN A 396 -50.90 -0.26 -7.95
CA GLN A 396 -50.39 -0.73 -9.23
C GLN A 396 -50.89 -2.16 -9.45
N ARG A 397 -51.91 -2.28 -10.26
CA ARG A 397 -52.29 -3.54 -10.89
C ARG A 397 -51.20 -3.91 -11.88
N SER A 398 -50.53 -5.02 -11.63
CA SER A 398 -49.72 -5.70 -12.63
C SER A 398 -50.59 -6.09 -13.82
N PRO A 399 -50.20 -5.78 -15.07
CA PRO A 399 -50.82 -6.42 -16.23
C PRO A 399 -50.26 -7.83 -16.35
N GLY A 400 -51.12 -8.82 -16.19
CA GLY A 400 -50.87 -10.15 -16.64
C GLY A 400 -50.98 -10.22 -18.18
N GLN A 401 -50.09 -10.86 -18.79
CA GLN A 401 -50.07 -11.94 -19.82
C GLN A 401 -48.69 -11.98 -20.42
#